data_dbc8cc9c402032eb017f84ddbd2c1150
#
_entry.id   dbc8cc9c402032eb017f84ddbd2c1150
#
_cell.length_a   1.000
_cell.length_b   1.000
_cell.length_c   1.000
_cell.angle_alpha   90.00
_cell.angle_beta   90.00
_cell.angle_gamma   90.00
#
_symmetry.space_group_name_H-M   'P 1'
#
loop_
_entity.id
_entity.type
_entity.pdbx_description
1 polymer ?
#
loop_
_entity_poly.entity_id
_entity_poly.type
_entity_poly.pdbx_seq_one_letter_code
_entity_poly.pdbx_strand_id
1 'polypeptide(L)'
;LSFISSGMSLVTPPGMENATLSDPSWRAAYKRAALDVVQTARPRYLSLGNEVNRWHEKYGEEGPNGFEHYVTLYEEIYNEIKNISHETNVFCVFAREIVSENREADLEVLRLFNPDKVDLLVFTSYPYALGKTNPSLIPDDYYSKAADYMPGKPFGFTEIAWASLEALGGEQ
;
A
#
# COMPACT_ATOMS: atom_id res chain seq x y z
N LEU A 1 1.93 -5.53 8.08
CA LEU A 1 3.33 -5.65 7.65
C LEU A 1 3.65 -4.61 6.59
N SER A 2 4.82 -3.97 6.66
CA SER A 2 5.32 -3.12 5.58
C SER A 2 6.72 -3.58 5.18
N PHE A 3 6.98 -3.60 3.87
CA PHE A 3 8.30 -3.85 3.31
C PHE A 3 9.06 -2.55 3.01
N ILE A 4 8.39 -1.42 3.18
CA ILE A 4 8.91 -0.08 2.88
C ILE A 4 9.20 0.64 4.20
N SER A 5 10.41 1.19 4.34
CA SER A 5 10.78 2.09 5.42
C SER A 5 10.30 3.53 5.14
N SER A 6 10.34 4.39 6.15
CA SER A 6 10.02 5.82 6.00
C SER A 6 10.89 6.55 4.95
N GLY A 7 12.09 6.04 4.69
CA GLY A 7 13.00 6.55 3.66
C GLY A 7 12.80 5.93 2.26
N MET A 8 11.70 5.22 2.03
CA MET A 8 11.43 4.53 0.76
C MET A 8 12.56 3.56 0.36
N SER A 9 13.10 2.85 1.33
CA SER A 9 14.03 1.74 1.14
C SER A 9 13.42 0.44 1.62
N LEU A 10 13.95 -0.69 1.14
CA LEU A 10 13.49 -2.01 1.55
C LEU A 10 13.81 -2.23 3.03
N VAL A 11 12.82 -2.70 3.80
CA VAL A 11 13.04 -3.17 5.16
C VAL A 11 13.67 -4.56 5.09
N THR A 12 14.86 -4.70 5.65
CA THR A 12 15.65 -5.93 5.55
C THR A 12 15.97 -6.49 6.92
N PRO A 13 15.94 -7.82 7.09
CA PRO A 13 16.48 -8.47 8.28
C PRO A 13 18.01 -8.27 8.37
N PRO A 14 18.61 -8.41 9.56
CA PRO A 14 20.06 -8.41 9.72
C PRO A 14 20.74 -9.44 8.80
N GLY A 15 21.79 -9.01 8.10
CA GLY A 15 22.52 -9.82 7.13
C GLY A 15 21.95 -9.79 5.71
N MET A 16 20.88 -9.01 5.47
CA MET A 16 20.28 -8.81 4.15
C MET A 16 20.23 -7.32 3.73
N GLU A 17 21.14 -6.50 4.22
CA GLU A 17 21.13 -5.03 4.06
C GLU A 17 21.15 -4.58 2.60
N ASN A 18 21.69 -5.42 1.71
CA ASN A 18 21.76 -5.16 0.27
C ASN A 18 20.69 -5.91 -0.55
N ALA A 19 19.69 -6.52 0.10
CA ALA A 19 18.66 -7.25 -0.60
C ALA A 19 17.77 -6.32 -1.44
N THR A 20 17.19 -6.89 -2.47
CA THR A 20 16.21 -6.25 -3.35
C THR A 20 14.88 -7.01 -3.31
N LEU A 21 13.81 -6.46 -3.91
CA LEU A 21 12.52 -7.14 -4.02
C LEU A 21 12.60 -8.47 -4.80
N SER A 22 13.55 -8.61 -5.71
CA SER A 22 13.78 -9.85 -6.47
C SER A 22 14.56 -10.91 -5.70
N ASP A 23 15.18 -10.57 -4.54
CA ASP A 23 16.02 -11.51 -3.78
C ASP A 23 15.17 -12.64 -3.18
N PRO A 24 15.43 -13.91 -3.55
CA PRO A 24 14.64 -15.04 -3.05
C PRO A 24 14.72 -15.21 -1.53
N SER A 25 15.85 -14.89 -0.92
CA SER A 25 16.04 -15.04 0.53
C SER A 25 15.23 -14.01 1.28
N TRP A 26 15.21 -12.76 0.80
CA TRP A 26 14.39 -11.69 1.35
C TRP A 26 12.89 -12.00 1.17
N ARG A 27 12.47 -12.41 -0.03
CA ARG A 27 11.08 -12.80 -0.33
C ARG A 27 10.60 -13.92 0.60
N ALA A 28 11.44 -14.94 0.80
CA ALA A 28 11.13 -16.04 1.72
C ALA A 28 11.01 -15.58 3.18
N ALA A 29 11.85 -14.64 3.61
CA ALA A 29 11.79 -14.06 4.97
C ALA A 29 10.52 -13.25 5.17
N TYR A 30 10.17 -12.37 4.21
CA TYR A 30 8.96 -11.57 4.27
C TYR A 30 7.68 -12.43 4.27
N LYS A 31 7.62 -13.43 3.39
CA LYS A 31 6.52 -14.40 3.33
C LYS A 31 6.37 -15.14 4.66
N ARG A 32 7.46 -15.65 5.23
CA ARG A 32 7.44 -16.32 6.52
C ARG A 32 6.87 -15.42 7.61
N ALA A 33 7.33 -14.16 7.69
CA ALA A 33 6.82 -13.21 8.68
C ALA A 33 5.30 -12.98 8.55
N ALA A 34 4.79 -12.90 7.32
CA ALA A 34 3.35 -12.76 7.08
C ALA A 34 2.56 -13.99 7.56
N LEU A 35 3.05 -15.19 7.24
CA LEU A 35 2.41 -16.45 7.65
C LEU A 35 2.46 -16.67 9.16
N ASP A 36 3.58 -16.32 9.81
CA ASP A 36 3.73 -16.40 11.27
C ASP A 36 2.71 -15.51 11.99
N VAL A 37 2.44 -14.30 11.47
CA VAL A 37 1.38 -13.42 12.01
C VAL A 37 0.01 -14.09 11.90
N VAL A 38 -0.33 -14.67 10.76
CA VAL A 38 -1.64 -15.33 10.57
C VAL A 38 -1.77 -16.56 11.47
N GLN A 39 -0.74 -17.40 11.55
CA GLN A 39 -0.76 -18.61 12.36
C GLN A 39 -0.88 -18.31 13.85
N THR A 40 -0.21 -17.24 14.32
CA THR A 40 -0.15 -16.89 15.74
C THR A 40 -1.34 -16.05 16.20
N ALA A 41 -1.68 -15.01 15.43
CA ALA A 41 -2.66 -14.00 15.84
C ALA A 41 -4.04 -14.17 15.17
N ARG A 42 -4.13 -14.92 14.06
CA ARG A 42 -5.35 -15.08 13.26
C ARG A 42 -6.10 -13.76 13.04
N PRO A 43 -5.43 -12.75 12.48
CA PRO A 43 -6.02 -11.44 12.32
C PRO A 43 -7.20 -11.48 11.34
N ARG A 44 -8.24 -10.70 11.60
CA ARG A 44 -9.34 -10.52 10.65
C ARG A 44 -8.91 -9.72 9.42
N TYR A 45 -7.94 -8.84 9.58
CA TYR A 45 -7.42 -7.96 8.54
C TYR A 45 -5.89 -7.97 8.58
N LEU A 46 -5.25 -8.21 7.44
CA LEU A 46 -3.79 -8.18 7.31
C LEU A 46 -3.38 -7.36 6.08
N SER A 47 -2.69 -6.25 6.34
CA SER A 47 -2.02 -5.49 5.28
C SER A 47 -0.63 -6.06 5.01
N LEU A 48 -0.31 -6.27 3.73
CA LEU A 48 1.01 -6.73 3.26
C LEU A 48 1.88 -5.58 2.70
N GLY A 49 1.53 -4.35 2.97
CA GLY A 49 2.31 -3.18 2.58
C GLY A 49 1.55 -1.89 2.85
N ASN A 50 2.26 -0.83 3.15
CA ASN A 50 1.70 0.50 3.32
C ASN A 50 2.21 1.43 2.22
N GLU A 51 1.30 2.17 1.59
CA GLU A 51 1.61 3.13 0.51
C GLU A 51 2.44 2.53 -0.63
N VAL A 52 2.08 1.30 -1.06
CA VAL A 52 2.91 0.50 -1.96
C VAL A 52 3.08 1.13 -3.35
N ASN A 53 2.13 1.96 -3.81
CA ASN A 53 2.24 2.68 -5.07
C ASN A 53 3.41 3.68 -5.08
N ARG A 54 3.82 4.21 -3.93
CA ARG A 54 5.02 5.06 -3.83
C ARG A 54 6.31 4.31 -4.18
N TRP A 55 6.34 3.01 -3.90
CA TRP A 55 7.46 2.18 -4.33
C TRP A 55 7.49 2.05 -5.86
N HIS A 56 6.32 1.80 -6.48
CA HIS A 56 6.18 1.76 -7.92
C HIS A 56 6.63 3.08 -8.57
N GLU A 57 6.18 4.22 -8.04
CA GLU A 57 6.59 5.53 -8.56
C GLU A 57 8.10 5.76 -8.47
N LYS A 58 8.77 5.23 -7.44
CA LYS A 58 10.21 5.38 -7.24
C LYS A 58 11.05 4.44 -8.11
N TYR A 59 10.66 3.18 -8.23
CA TYR A 59 11.49 2.13 -8.81
C TYR A 59 10.95 1.59 -10.14
N GLY A 60 9.72 1.92 -10.53
CA GLY A 60 9.08 1.37 -11.71
C GLY A 60 8.62 -0.07 -11.56
N GLU A 61 8.24 -0.67 -12.69
CA GLU A 61 7.74 -2.04 -12.73
C GLU A 61 8.87 -3.07 -12.73
N GLU A 62 9.95 -2.81 -13.47
CA GLU A 62 11.01 -3.77 -13.79
C GLU A 62 12.29 -3.57 -12.97
N GLY A 63 13.20 -4.55 -13.05
CA GLY A 63 14.49 -4.51 -12.38
C GLY A 63 14.51 -5.11 -10.98
N PRO A 64 15.66 -5.14 -10.28
CA PRO A 64 15.78 -5.85 -9.00
C PRO A 64 14.83 -5.36 -7.91
N ASN A 65 14.43 -4.09 -7.95
CA ASN A 65 13.44 -3.49 -7.06
C ASN A 65 12.11 -3.21 -7.78
N GLY A 66 11.89 -3.78 -8.97
CA GLY A 66 10.67 -3.61 -9.75
C GLY A 66 9.43 -4.07 -9.01
N PHE A 67 8.35 -3.32 -9.20
CA PHE A 67 7.10 -3.55 -8.48
C PHE A 67 6.43 -4.89 -8.84
N GLU A 68 6.72 -5.44 -10.02
CA GLU A 68 6.28 -6.78 -10.44
C GLU A 68 6.66 -7.87 -9.42
N HIS A 69 7.86 -7.74 -8.81
CA HIS A 69 8.29 -8.68 -7.77
C HIS A 69 7.43 -8.59 -6.50
N TYR A 70 6.99 -7.38 -6.14
CA TYR A 70 6.06 -7.21 -5.02
C TYR A 70 4.68 -7.80 -5.34
N VAL A 71 4.12 -7.51 -6.50
CA VAL A 71 2.80 -8.05 -6.91
C VAL A 71 2.82 -9.57 -6.89
N THR A 72 3.85 -10.19 -7.48
CA THR A 72 4.01 -11.65 -7.45
C THR A 72 4.12 -12.20 -6.03
N LEU A 73 4.93 -11.57 -5.17
CA LEU A 73 5.07 -11.97 -3.77
C LEU A 73 3.77 -11.82 -3.00
N TYR A 74 3.05 -10.71 -3.21
CA TYR A 74 1.74 -10.46 -2.62
C TYR A 74 0.76 -11.59 -2.95
N GLU A 75 0.67 -11.97 -4.21
CA GLU A 75 -0.23 -13.04 -4.66
C GLU A 75 0.15 -14.42 -4.11
N GLU A 76 1.44 -14.73 -4.02
CA GLU A 76 1.93 -15.94 -3.36
C GLU A 76 1.50 -16.00 -1.90
N ILE A 77 1.72 -14.89 -1.16
CA ILE A 77 1.35 -14.80 0.26
C ILE A 77 -0.17 -14.87 0.43
N TYR A 78 -0.94 -14.19 -0.42
CA TYR A 78 -2.39 -14.23 -0.42
C TYR A 78 -2.91 -15.67 -0.49
N ASN A 79 -2.43 -16.43 -1.47
CA ASN A 79 -2.87 -17.82 -1.67
C ASN A 79 -2.53 -18.70 -0.44
N GLU A 80 -1.34 -18.54 0.13
CA GLU A 80 -0.94 -19.32 1.32
C GLU A 80 -1.75 -18.92 2.56
N ILE A 81 -2.03 -17.62 2.75
CA ILE A 81 -2.89 -17.15 3.85
C ILE A 81 -4.29 -17.71 3.72
N LYS A 82 -4.89 -17.68 2.53
CA LYS A 82 -6.24 -18.22 2.32
C LYS A 82 -6.33 -19.73 2.58
N ASN A 83 -5.25 -20.49 2.37
CA ASN A 83 -5.18 -21.89 2.74
C ASN A 83 -5.12 -22.12 4.26
N ILE A 84 -4.52 -21.19 5.03
CA ILE A 84 -4.37 -21.27 6.49
C ILE A 84 -5.60 -20.68 7.18
N SER A 85 -6.08 -19.54 6.70
CA SER A 85 -7.15 -18.74 7.29
C SER A 85 -7.93 -18.01 6.19
N HIS A 86 -8.94 -18.67 5.63
CA HIS A 86 -9.76 -18.07 4.57
C HIS A 86 -10.54 -16.83 5.03
N GLU A 87 -10.75 -16.66 6.35
CA GLU A 87 -11.44 -15.52 6.93
C GLU A 87 -10.56 -14.28 7.11
N THR A 88 -9.24 -14.44 7.02
CA THR A 88 -8.32 -13.28 7.06
C THR A 88 -8.45 -12.49 5.77
N ASN A 89 -8.88 -11.23 5.87
CA ASN A 89 -8.91 -10.32 4.74
C ASN A 89 -7.50 -9.78 4.48
N VAL A 90 -7.00 -10.03 3.28
CA VAL A 90 -5.63 -9.67 2.85
C VAL A 90 -5.71 -8.53 1.86
N PHE A 91 -4.91 -7.50 2.08
CA PHE A 91 -4.84 -6.30 1.23
C PHE A 91 -3.46 -5.65 1.33
N CYS A 92 -3.21 -4.67 0.51
CA CYS A 92 -2.17 -3.67 0.74
C CYS A 92 -2.81 -2.26 0.74
N VAL A 93 -2.07 -1.29 1.25
CA VAL A 93 -2.54 0.10 1.36
C VAL A 93 -1.87 0.92 0.28
N PHE A 94 -2.65 1.77 -0.39
CA PHE A 94 -2.18 2.69 -1.41
C PHE A 94 -2.23 4.13 -0.87
N ALA A 95 -1.25 4.94 -1.19
CA ALA A 95 -1.32 6.38 -0.97
C ALA A 95 -2.32 6.99 -1.95
N ARG A 96 -3.27 7.81 -1.48
CA ARG A 96 -4.15 8.58 -2.35
C ARG A 96 -3.47 9.86 -2.81
N GLU A 97 -2.59 10.41 -1.98
CA GLU A 97 -1.79 11.60 -2.25
C GLU A 97 -0.31 11.35 -1.96
N ILE A 98 0.56 12.04 -2.68
CA ILE A 98 1.98 12.16 -2.37
C ILE A 98 2.18 13.49 -1.64
N VAL A 99 2.13 13.44 -0.32
CA VAL A 99 2.12 14.62 0.55
C VAL A 99 3.35 15.50 0.33
N SER A 100 4.54 14.91 0.17
CA SER A 100 5.79 15.64 -0.07
C SER A 100 5.85 16.39 -1.41
N GLU A 101 4.96 16.05 -2.35
CA GLU A 101 4.93 16.60 -3.69
C GLU A 101 3.63 17.37 -3.98
N ASN A 102 2.74 17.49 -2.99
CA ASN A 102 1.46 18.20 -3.07
C ASN A 102 0.61 17.77 -4.27
N ARG A 103 0.54 16.46 -4.57
CA ARG A 103 -0.21 15.91 -5.69
C ARG A 103 -0.95 14.62 -5.33
N GLU A 104 -1.88 14.23 -6.20
CA GLU A 104 -2.45 12.90 -6.19
C GLU A 104 -1.38 11.86 -6.57
N ALA A 105 -1.47 10.69 -5.96
CA ALA A 105 -0.63 9.56 -6.32
C ALA A 105 -1.12 8.91 -7.63
N ASP A 106 -0.21 8.22 -8.32
CA ASP A 106 -0.59 7.38 -9.44
C ASP A 106 -1.33 6.12 -8.94
N LEU A 107 -2.54 5.92 -9.43
CA LEU A 107 -3.38 4.76 -9.13
C LEU A 107 -3.44 3.72 -10.25
N GLU A 108 -2.82 3.96 -11.41
CA GLU A 108 -2.76 2.96 -12.49
C GLU A 108 -2.07 1.66 -12.04
N VAL A 109 -1.17 1.75 -11.06
CA VAL A 109 -0.52 0.60 -10.40
C VAL A 109 -1.51 -0.42 -9.83
N LEU A 110 -2.74 -0.01 -9.49
CA LEU A 110 -3.79 -0.90 -9.01
C LEU A 110 -4.16 -1.96 -10.06
N ARG A 111 -4.00 -1.66 -11.35
CA ARG A 111 -4.26 -2.58 -12.46
C ARG A 111 -3.26 -3.74 -12.57
N LEU A 112 -2.13 -3.64 -11.87
CA LEU A 112 -1.13 -4.72 -11.81
C LEU A 112 -1.57 -5.87 -10.89
N PHE A 113 -2.51 -5.62 -9.99
CA PHE A 113 -3.02 -6.65 -9.08
C PHE A 113 -4.15 -7.44 -9.71
N ASN A 114 -4.16 -8.75 -9.45
CA ASN A 114 -5.35 -9.56 -9.71
C ASN A 114 -6.45 -9.19 -8.70
N PRO A 115 -7.58 -8.63 -9.14
CA PRO A 115 -8.64 -8.21 -8.22
C PRO A 115 -9.21 -9.36 -7.39
N ASP A 116 -9.17 -10.60 -7.86
CA ASP A 116 -9.65 -11.76 -7.11
C ASP A 116 -8.75 -12.10 -5.90
N LYS A 117 -7.55 -11.53 -5.85
CA LYS A 117 -6.59 -11.69 -4.75
C LYS A 117 -6.45 -10.45 -3.87
N VAL A 118 -7.37 -9.50 -3.96
CA VAL A 118 -7.45 -8.33 -3.10
C VAL A 118 -8.80 -8.35 -2.40
N ASP A 119 -8.82 -8.48 -1.08
CA ASP A 119 -10.09 -8.54 -0.34
C ASP A 119 -10.69 -7.15 -0.10
N LEU A 120 -9.85 -6.13 0.07
CA LEU A 120 -10.25 -4.74 0.29
C LEU A 120 -9.38 -3.78 -0.50
N LEU A 121 -9.97 -2.72 -1.03
CA LEU A 121 -9.26 -1.58 -1.59
C LEU A 121 -9.07 -0.54 -0.48
N VAL A 122 -7.83 -0.31 -0.06
CA VAL A 122 -7.52 0.48 1.13
C VAL A 122 -6.51 1.56 0.83
N PHE A 123 -6.75 2.76 1.37
CA PHE A 123 -5.91 3.93 1.17
C PHE A 123 -5.42 4.56 2.48
N THR A 124 -4.29 5.27 2.39
CA THR A 124 -4.02 6.46 3.21
C THR A 124 -4.48 7.68 2.46
N SER A 125 -5.07 8.67 3.13
CA SER A 125 -5.54 9.89 2.48
C SER A 125 -5.33 11.13 3.34
N TYR A 126 -4.68 12.13 2.73
CA TYR A 126 -4.34 13.42 3.31
C TYR A 126 -4.66 14.54 2.32
N PRO A 127 -5.94 14.80 1.99
CA PRO A 127 -6.31 15.67 0.88
C PRO A 127 -5.86 17.13 1.04
N TYR A 128 -5.56 17.56 2.29
CA TYR A 128 -4.97 18.89 2.54
C TYR A 128 -3.63 19.09 1.80
N ALA A 129 -2.91 18.00 1.52
CA ALA A 129 -1.65 18.04 0.77
C ALA A 129 -1.81 18.56 -0.67
N LEU A 130 -3.04 18.57 -1.21
CA LEU A 130 -3.34 19.16 -2.53
C LEU A 130 -3.51 20.70 -2.49
N GLY A 131 -3.05 21.36 -1.43
CA GLY A 131 -3.21 22.79 -1.24
C GLY A 131 -4.65 23.22 -0.94
N LYS A 132 -5.53 22.28 -0.62
CA LYS A 132 -6.93 22.55 -0.31
C LYS A 132 -7.09 22.79 1.18
N THR A 133 -7.30 24.05 1.53
CA THR A 133 -7.51 24.47 2.95
C THR A 133 -8.96 24.25 3.40
N ASN A 134 -9.88 24.01 2.46
CA ASN A 134 -11.29 23.79 2.74
C ASN A 134 -11.74 22.42 2.18
N PRO A 135 -12.26 21.52 3.03
CA PRO A 135 -12.75 20.20 2.59
C PRO A 135 -13.79 20.26 1.46
N SER A 136 -14.60 21.32 1.38
CA SER A 136 -15.58 21.49 0.31
C SER A 136 -14.98 21.68 -1.09
N LEU A 137 -13.66 21.87 -1.19
CA LEU A 137 -12.95 21.96 -2.48
C LEU A 137 -12.51 20.59 -3.01
N ILE A 138 -12.69 19.53 -2.23
CA ILE A 138 -12.45 18.16 -2.70
C ILE A 138 -13.63 17.76 -3.58
N PRO A 139 -13.39 17.25 -4.80
CA PRO A 139 -14.48 16.78 -5.66
C PRO A 139 -15.32 15.69 -4.98
N ASP A 140 -16.64 15.72 -5.19
CA ASP A 140 -17.54 14.71 -4.60
C ASP A 140 -17.20 13.28 -5.05
N ASP A 141 -16.60 13.14 -6.21
CA ASP A 141 -16.18 11.85 -6.80
C ASP A 141 -14.73 11.46 -6.50
N TYR A 142 -14.05 12.20 -5.62
CA TYR A 142 -12.61 12.02 -5.34
C TYR A 142 -12.25 10.58 -4.94
N TYR A 143 -13.04 9.98 -4.08
CA TYR A 143 -12.81 8.62 -3.62
C TYR A 143 -13.49 7.57 -4.50
N SER A 144 -14.64 7.87 -5.09
CA SER A 144 -15.33 6.94 -5.98
C SER A 144 -14.54 6.65 -7.24
N LYS A 145 -13.84 7.64 -7.80
CA LYS A 145 -12.88 7.43 -8.89
C LYS A 145 -11.76 6.46 -8.54
N ALA A 146 -11.30 6.47 -7.29
CA ALA A 146 -10.31 5.50 -6.85
C ALA A 146 -10.92 4.10 -6.72
N ALA A 147 -12.18 3.98 -6.33
CA ALA A 147 -12.89 2.71 -6.26
C ALA A 147 -13.12 2.06 -7.63
N ASP A 148 -13.18 2.85 -8.71
CA ASP A 148 -13.37 2.37 -10.08
C ASP A 148 -12.20 1.50 -10.59
N TYR A 149 -11.03 1.58 -9.95
CA TYR A 149 -9.90 0.70 -10.29
C TYR A 149 -10.12 -0.76 -9.87
N MET A 150 -10.94 -1.00 -8.82
CA MET A 150 -11.31 -2.34 -8.34
C MET A 150 -12.80 -2.40 -8.01
N PRO A 151 -13.68 -2.43 -9.02
CA PRO A 151 -15.12 -2.38 -8.82
C PRO A 151 -15.62 -3.52 -7.92
N GLY A 152 -16.54 -3.19 -7.01
CA GLY A 152 -17.17 -4.17 -6.13
C GLY A 152 -16.34 -4.57 -4.91
N LYS A 153 -15.10 -4.07 -4.75
CA LYS A 153 -14.33 -4.30 -3.54
C LYS A 153 -14.78 -3.39 -2.40
N PRO A 154 -14.83 -3.91 -1.17
CA PRO A 154 -15.01 -3.06 0.00
C PRO A 154 -13.90 -2.00 0.03
N PHE A 155 -14.28 -0.75 0.29
CA PHE A 155 -13.37 0.39 0.30
C PHE A 155 -13.11 0.84 1.73
N GLY A 156 -11.88 1.21 2.06
CA GLY A 156 -11.52 1.65 3.40
C GLY A 156 -10.27 2.53 3.47
N PHE A 157 -10.01 3.01 4.67
CA PHE A 157 -8.82 3.79 5.00
C PHE A 157 -8.15 3.20 6.22
N THR A 158 -6.82 3.10 6.18
CA THR A 158 -6.00 2.88 7.39
C THR A 158 -5.62 4.19 8.03
N GLU A 159 -5.50 5.23 7.21
CA GLU A 159 -5.15 6.57 7.66
C GLU A 159 -5.98 7.57 6.86
N ILE A 160 -6.64 8.48 7.54
CA ILE A 160 -7.31 9.62 6.94
C ILE A 160 -7.16 10.81 7.87
N ALA A 161 -6.64 11.91 7.37
CA ALA A 161 -6.46 13.09 8.19
C ALA A 161 -6.67 14.39 7.41
N TRP A 162 -7.05 15.39 8.16
CA TRP A 162 -7.14 16.78 7.73
C TRP A 162 -6.42 17.65 8.77
N ALA A 163 -5.72 18.68 8.32
CA ALA A 163 -5.08 19.62 9.23
C ALA A 163 -6.16 20.35 10.05
N SER A 164 -6.06 20.26 11.39
CA SER A 164 -6.98 20.94 12.32
C SER A 164 -6.67 22.44 12.51
N LEU A 165 -5.48 22.86 12.06
CA LEU A 165 -5.03 24.24 12.01
C LEU A 165 -4.68 24.59 10.57
N GLU A 166 -4.72 25.88 10.20
CA GLU A 166 -4.15 26.35 8.94
C GLU A 166 -2.74 25.78 8.81
N ALA A 167 -2.49 25.10 7.68
CA ALA A 167 -1.23 24.42 7.46
C ALA A 167 -0.09 25.39 7.75
N LEU A 168 0.78 25.02 8.68
CA LEU A 168 2.03 25.74 8.94
C LEU A 168 2.86 25.64 7.65
N GLY A 169 2.78 26.66 6.81
CA GLY A 169 3.45 26.72 5.52
C GLY A 169 2.66 27.38 4.41
N GLY A 170 1.50 27.92 4.67
CA GLY A 170 0.91 28.91 3.80
C GLY A 170 1.81 30.13 3.82
N GLU A 171 2.83 30.14 2.97
CA GLU A 171 3.56 31.36 2.70
C GLU A 171 2.60 32.38 2.13
N GLN A 172 2.72 33.55 2.67
CA GLN A 172 2.06 34.83 2.40
C GLN A 172 2.13 35.23 0.92
#